data_52d4d241a47ea772bce89216acb272dd
#
_entry.id   52d4d241a47ea772bce89216acb272dd
#
_cell.length_a   1.000
_cell.length_b   1.000
_cell.length_c   1.000
_cell.angle_alpha   90.00
_cell.angle_beta   90.00
_cell.angle_gamma   90.00
#
_symmetry.space_group_name_H-M   'P 1'
#
loop_
_entity.id
_entity.type
_entity.pdbx_description
1 polymer ?
#
loop_
_entity_poly.entity_id
_entity_poly.type
_entity_poly.pdbx_seq_one_letter_code
_entity_poly.pdbx_strand_id
1 'polypeptide(L)'
;MDDNKSAALICTCGKQLQLKYDFLETQVSKMNLAASVAVHDFVCQEEGLAKIAELLKANDGHLVIAACSSQKIQPRIDQYLKSHDIDGTQIQYVNIREHSAWVHEDINQASKKSADMIRGTLARSAKAVKRSLEQKSIPAHVTVIGGGIAGIESALNLSNLGY
;
A
#
# COMPACT_ATOMS: atom_id res chain seq x y z
N MET A 1 19.25 -0.80 -18.26
CA MET A 1 18.79 0.52 -17.80
C MET A 1 17.44 0.26 -17.16
N ASP A 2 17.30 0.52 -15.86
CA ASP A 2 16.11 0.10 -15.08
C ASP A 2 14.90 0.97 -15.43
N ASP A 3 14.10 0.52 -16.40
CA ASP A 3 12.84 1.19 -16.80
C ASP A 3 11.67 0.91 -15.83
N ASN A 4 11.91 0.30 -14.68
CA ASN A 4 10.87 -0.17 -13.77
C ASN A 4 10.66 0.78 -12.56
N LYS A 5 10.67 2.10 -12.81
CA LYS A 5 10.41 3.09 -11.76
C LYS A 5 8.93 3.21 -11.48
N SER A 6 8.56 3.09 -10.21
CA SER A 6 7.18 3.32 -9.76
C SER A 6 6.85 4.82 -9.71
N ALA A 7 5.60 5.17 -10.00
CA ALA A 7 5.09 6.47 -9.55
C ALA A 7 4.97 6.49 -8.02
N ALA A 8 5.02 7.67 -7.42
CA ALA A 8 4.75 7.88 -5.99
C ALA A 8 3.51 8.75 -5.82
N LEU A 9 2.54 8.28 -5.04
CA LEU A 9 1.35 9.04 -4.67
C LEU A 9 1.34 9.28 -3.16
N ILE A 10 1.39 10.54 -2.76
CA ILE A 10 1.43 10.97 -1.36
C ILE A 10 0.05 11.49 -0.94
N CYS A 11 -0.54 10.86 0.08
CA CYS A 11 -1.82 11.27 0.64
C CYS A 11 -1.63 12.33 1.72
N THR A 12 -2.35 13.45 1.65
CA THR A 12 -2.34 14.46 2.70
C THR A 12 -3.37 14.22 3.80
N CYS A 13 -4.33 13.31 3.55
CA CYS A 13 -5.49 13.10 4.43
C CYS A 13 -6.24 14.42 4.71
N GLY A 14 -6.46 15.25 3.68
CA GLY A 14 -7.06 16.57 3.82
C GLY A 14 -6.22 17.56 4.62
N LYS A 15 -4.88 17.41 4.57
CA LYS A 15 -3.92 18.21 5.33
C LYS A 15 -4.04 18.09 6.86
N GLN A 16 -4.67 17.02 7.32
CA GLN A 16 -4.82 16.74 8.76
C GLN A 16 -3.54 16.20 9.41
N LEU A 17 -2.58 15.73 8.62
CA LEU A 17 -1.32 15.22 9.12
C LEU A 17 -0.30 16.36 9.22
N GLN A 18 0.46 16.37 10.31
CA GLN A 18 1.55 17.33 10.50
C GLN A 18 2.78 16.91 9.69
N LEU A 19 2.71 17.11 8.35
CA LEU A 19 3.79 16.85 7.41
C LEU A 19 3.98 18.03 6.46
N LYS A 20 5.23 18.27 6.06
CA LYS A 20 5.59 19.27 5.05
C LYS A 20 5.49 18.64 3.66
N TYR A 21 4.35 18.72 3.00
CA TYR A 21 4.09 18.04 1.73
C TYR A 21 4.97 18.54 0.59
N ASP A 22 5.20 19.87 0.49
CA ASP A 22 6.11 20.46 -0.51
C ASP A 22 7.54 19.91 -0.35
N PHE A 23 7.97 19.74 0.90
CA PHE A 23 9.25 19.11 1.22
C PHE A 23 9.26 17.63 0.77
N LEU A 24 8.20 16.86 1.06
CA LEU A 24 8.11 15.46 0.68
C LEU A 24 8.15 15.31 -0.85
N GLU A 25 7.35 16.06 -1.57
CA GLU A 25 7.29 16.06 -3.03
C GLU A 25 8.67 16.41 -3.63
N THR A 26 9.29 17.47 -3.14
CA THR A 26 10.62 17.90 -3.56
C THR A 26 11.69 16.85 -3.27
N GLN A 27 11.70 16.27 -2.07
CA GLN A 27 12.71 15.26 -1.70
C GLN A 27 12.54 13.99 -2.52
N VAL A 28 11.31 13.47 -2.63
CA VAL A 28 11.06 12.23 -3.40
C VAL A 28 11.40 12.42 -4.88
N SER A 29 11.06 13.55 -5.46
CA SER A 29 11.43 13.89 -6.86
C SER A 29 12.95 13.94 -7.07
N LYS A 30 13.69 14.56 -6.14
CA LYS A 30 15.16 14.67 -6.21
C LYS A 30 15.89 13.32 -6.10
N MET A 31 15.27 12.32 -5.49
CA MET A 31 15.88 10.99 -5.33
C MET A 31 16.06 10.22 -6.65
N ASN A 32 15.43 10.64 -7.72
CA ASN A 32 15.43 9.96 -9.02
C ASN A 32 15.06 8.47 -8.97
N LEU A 33 14.29 8.07 -7.95
CA LEU A 33 13.79 6.71 -7.75
C LEU A 33 12.34 6.54 -8.22
N ALA A 34 11.57 7.63 -8.27
CA ALA A 34 10.22 7.64 -8.78
C ALA A 34 10.18 8.08 -10.24
N ALA A 35 9.26 7.49 -11.02
CA ALA A 35 8.95 7.93 -12.39
C ALA A 35 8.22 9.28 -12.38
N SER A 36 7.31 9.45 -11.40
CA SER A 36 6.59 10.69 -11.15
C SER A 36 6.18 10.76 -9.67
N VAL A 37 5.93 11.96 -9.18
CA VAL A 37 5.43 12.20 -7.81
C VAL A 37 4.15 13.00 -7.90
N ALA A 38 3.11 12.57 -7.19
CA ALA A 38 1.85 13.26 -7.09
C ALA A 38 1.42 13.35 -5.62
N VAL A 39 0.77 14.44 -5.27
CA VAL A 39 0.16 14.67 -3.95
C VAL A 39 -1.35 14.76 -4.12
N HIS A 40 -2.11 14.07 -3.26
CA HIS A 40 -3.56 14.07 -3.31
C HIS A 40 -4.16 14.08 -1.91
N ASP A 41 -5.27 14.81 -1.72
CA ASP A 41 -5.84 15.00 -0.38
C ASP A 41 -6.42 13.71 0.22
N PHE A 42 -7.16 12.95 -0.56
CA PHE A 42 -7.82 11.72 -0.08
C PHE A 42 -7.70 10.59 -1.10
N VAL A 43 -6.63 9.81 -1.05
CA VAL A 43 -6.44 8.66 -1.97
C VAL A 43 -7.49 7.55 -1.79
N CYS A 44 -8.24 7.58 -0.69
CA CYS A 44 -9.32 6.63 -0.39
C CYS A 44 -10.72 7.08 -0.86
N GLN A 45 -10.85 8.28 -1.45
CA GLN A 45 -12.10 8.78 -2.04
C GLN A 45 -12.09 8.60 -3.56
N GLU A 46 -13.24 8.83 -4.21
CA GLU A 46 -13.46 8.58 -5.63
C GLU A 46 -12.39 9.21 -6.53
N GLU A 47 -12.10 10.50 -6.33
CA GLU A 47 -11.09 11.22 -7.10
C GLU A 47 -9.66 10.65 -6.87
N GLY A 48 -9.35 10.26 -5.63
CA GLY A 48 -8.07 9.62 -5.29
C GLY A 48 -7.93 8.23 -5.89
N LEU A 49 -9.01 7.44 -5.93
CA LEU A 49 -9.04 6.13 -6.58
C LEU A 49 -8.87 6.26 -8.09
N ALA A 50 -9.53 7.24 -8.71
CA ALA A 50 -9.34 7.55 -10.13
C ALA A 50 -7.89 7.97 -10.42
N LYS A 51 -7.26 8.76 -9.54
CA LYS A 51 -5.83 9.14 -9.66
C LYS A 51 -4.90 7.94 -9.54
N ILE A 52 -5.19 6.98 -8.65
CA ILE A 52 -4.46 5.71 -8.57
C ILE A 52 -4.52 4.97 -9.91
N ALA A 53 -5.72 4.83 -10.48
CA ALA A 53 -5.91 4.15 -11.76
C ALA A 53 -5.16 4.84 -12.91
N GLU A 54 -5.17 6.17 -12.96
CA GLU A 54 -4.39 6.98 -13.92
C GLU A 54 -2.89 6.69 -13.81
N LEU A 55 -2.35 6.75 -12.58
CA LEU A 55 -0.93 6.54 -12.33
C LEU A 55 -0.48 5.12 -12.64
N LEU A 56 -1.29 4.11 -12.35
CA LEU A 56 -1.02 2.71 -12.72
C LEU A 56 -0.92 2.53 -14.23
N LYS A 57 -1.86 3.11 -14.98
CA LYS A 57 -1.85 3.04 -16.46
C LYS A 57 -0.63 3.74 -17.07
N ALA A 58 -0.21 4.84 -16.47
CA ALA A 58 0.95 5.62 -16.96
C ALA A 58 2.31 5.01 -16.62
N ASN A 59 2.37 4.05 -15.66
CA ASN A 59 3.62 3.51 -15.12
C ASN A 59 3.64 1.97 -15.10
N ASP A 60 3.08 1.33 -16.11
CA ASP A 60 3.06 -0.14 -16.25
C ASP A 60 2.60 -0.90 -15.00
N GLY A 61 1.68 -0.34 -14.25
CA GLY A 61 1.15 -0.90 -13.02
C GLY A 61 2.01 -0.68 -11.77
N HIS A 62 3.15 0.01 -11.86
CA HIS A 62 4.05 0.26 -10.73
C HIS A 62 3.70 1.53 -9.98
N LEU A 63 3.27 1.41 -8.71
CA LEU A 63 2.87 2.54 -7.88
C LEU A 63 3.27 2.32 -6.42
N VAL A 64 3.80 3.38 -5.80
CA VAL A 64 3.99 3.47 -4.35
C VAL A 64 2.97 4.45 -3.78
N ILE A 65 2.14 4.00 -2.86
CA ILE A 65 1.13 4.82 -2.18
C ILE A 65 1.61 5.11 -0.75
N ALA A 66 1.94 6.36 -0.49
CA ALA A 66 2.30 6.86 0.83
C ALA A 66 1.06 7.47 1.51
N ALA A 67 0.45 6.73 2.43
CA ALA A 67 -0.83 7.09 3.04
C ALA A 67 -0.95 6.57 4.49
N CYS A 68 -2.14 6.24 4.93
CA CYS A 68 -2.41 5.51 6.16
C CYS A 68 -2.14 4.00 6.01
N SER A 69 -2.49 3.21 7.04
CA SER A 69 -2.36 1.75 7.03
C SER A 69 -2.97 1.11 5.77
N SER A 70 -2.19 0.24 5.11
CA SER A 70 -2.66 -0.53 3.95
C SER A 70 -3.90 -1.35 4.28
N GLN A 71 -4.01 -1.90 5.48
CA GLN A 71 -5.19 -2.65 5.93
C GLN A 71 -6.50 -1.84 5.81
N LYS A 72 -6.42 -0.52 5.92
CA LYS A 72 -7.59 0.38 5.76
C LYS A 72 -7.89 0.73 4.32
N ILE A 73 -6.86 1.04 3.53
CA ILE A 73 -7.06 1.60 2.19
C ILE A 73 -7.06 0.55 1.09
N GLN A 74 -6.27 -0.51 1.24
CA GLN A 74 -6.11 -1.53 0.21
C GLN A 74 -7.43 -2.20 -0.20
N PRO A 75 -8.32 -2.65 0.70
CA PRO A 75 -9.58 -3.29 0.28
C PRO A 75 -10.43 -2.39 -0.63
N ARG A 76 -10.42 -1.08 -0.37
CA ARG A 76 -11.16 -0.11 -1.16
C ARG A 76 -10.51 0.14 -2.53
N ILE A 77 -9.18 0.20 -2.55
CA ILE A 77 -8.42 0.31 -3.80
C ILE A 77 -8.62 -0.94 -4.65
N ASP A 78 -8.47 -2.13 -4.07
CA ASP A 78 -8.64 -3.41 -4.78
C ASP A 78 -10.06 -3.55 -5.36
N GLN A 79 -11.09 -3.15 -4.60
CA GLN A 79 -12.46 -3.15 -5.08
C GLN A 79 -12.64 -2.22 -6.28
N TYR A 80 -12.10 -0.99 -6.20
CA TYR A 80 -12.19 -0.02 -7.29
C TYR A 80 -11.44 -0.51 -8.53
N LEU A 81 -10.21 -0.97 -8.39
CA LEU A 81 -9.40 -1.45 -9.51
C LEU A 81 -10.04 -2.67 -10.18
N LYS A 82 -10.57 -3.61 -9.39
CA LYS A 82 -11.31 -4.77 -9.89
C LYS A 82 -12.54 -4.39 -10.70
N SER A 83 -13.30 -3.38 -10.25
CA SER A 83 -14.50 -2.92 -10.99
C SER A 83 -14.16 -2.20 -12.30
N HIS A 84 -12.90 -1.84 -12.51
CA HIS A 84 -12.41 -1.15 -13.72
C HIS A 84 -11.41 -2.01 -14.53
N ASP A 85 -11.28 -3.30 -14.24
CA ASP A 85 -10.34 -4.23 -14.89
C ASP A 85 -8.87 -3.74 -14.90
N ILE A 86 -8.43 -3.15 -13.77
CA ILE A 86 -7.07 -2.63 -13.62
C ILE A 86 -6.26 -3.54 -12.69
N ASP A 87 -5.06 -3.95 -13.15
CA ASP A 87 -4.13 -4.75 -12.36
C ASP A 87 -3.43 -3.88 -11.30
N GLY A 88 -3.68 -4.17 -10.01
CA GLY A 88 -3.05 -3.50 -8.87
C GLY A 88 -1.95 -4.33 -8.19
N THR A 89 -1.49 -5.42 -8.78
CA THR A 89 -0.54 -6.36 -8.15
C THR A 89 0.84 -5.76 -7.86
N GLN A 90 1.21 -4.67 -8.51
CA GLN A 90 2.49 -3.97 -8.34
C GLN A 90 2.39 -2.73 -7.45
N ILE A 91 1.27 -2.54 -6.74
CA ILE A 91 1.15 -1.45 -5.77
C ILE A 91 1.92 -1.81 -4.50
N GLN A 92 2.77 -0.87 -4.06
CA GLN A 92 3.45 -0.93 -2.77
C GLN A 92 2.89 0.15 -1.85
N TYR A 93 2.70 -0.17 -0.59
CA TYR A 93 2.15 0.75 0.41
C TYR A 93 3.21 1.16 1.42
N VAL A 94 3.20 2.42 1.80
CA VAL A 94 4.01 2.94 2.91
C VAL A 94 3.14 3.77 3.86
N ASN A 95 3.12 3.39 5.12
CA ASN A 95 2.30 4.03 6.14
C ASN A 95 3.03 5.24 6.74
N ILE A 96 2.74 6.42 6.21
CA ILE A 96 3.31 7.69 6.69
C ILE A 96 2.47 8.34 7.79
N ARG A 97 1.23 7.92 8.00
CA ARG A 97 0.35 8.47 9.02
C ARG A 97 0.69 7.90 10.40
N GLU A 98 0.46 6.61 10.60
CA GLU A 98 0.63 5.96 11.89
C GLU A 98 2.10 5.76 12.26
N HIS A 99 2.98 5.52 11.27
CA HIS A 99 4.39 5.23 11.51
C HIS A 99 5.31 6.45 11.46
N SER A 100 4.80 7.63 11.08
CA SER A 100 5.57 8.85 11.03
C SER A 100 4.83 10.05 11.62
N ALA A 101 3.76 10.53 10.99
CA ALA A 101 3.09 11.78 11.40
C ALA A 101 2.56 11.73 12.83
N TRP A 102 2.03 10.60 13.29
CA TRP A 102 1.41 10.47 14.61
C TRP A 102 2.39 10.15 15.74
N VAL A 103 3.60 9.70 15.42
CA VAL A 103 4.60 9.28 16.42
C VAL A 103 5.73 10.28 16.59
N HIS A 104 5.67 11.42 15.90
CA HIS A 104 6.64 12.51 16.03
C HIS A 104 5.92 13.82 16.30
N GLU A 105 6.34 14.52 17.34
CA GLU A 105 5.85 15.88 17.67
C GLU A 105 6.43 16.92 16.71
N ASP A 106 7.70 16.76 16.30
CA ASP A 106 8.37 17.67 15.37
C ASP A 106 8.02 17.33 13.92
N ILE A 107 7.34 18.25 13.25
CA ILE A 107 6.96 18.17 11.84
C ILE A 107 8.16 17.95 10.89
N ASN A 108 9.36 18.46 11.24
CA ASN A 108 10.56 18.27 10.41
C ASN A 108 11.05 16.82 10.51
N GLN A 109 11.07 16.25 11.72
CA GLN A 109 11.44 14.85 11.94
C GLN A 109 10.42 13.92 11.27
N ALA A 110 9.12 14.15 11.45
CA ALA A 110 8.06 13.42 10.80
C ALA A 110 8.21 13.45 9.28
N SER A 111 8.46 14.62 8.69
CA SER A 111 8.61 14.77 7.25
C SER A 111 9.86 14.09 6.71
N LYS A 112 11.00 14.19 7.40
CA LYS A 112 12.24 13.48 7.02
C LYS A 112 12.05 11.97 7.06
N LYS A 113 11.47 11.45 8.14
CA LYS A 113 11.18 10.01 8.27
C LYS A 113 10.23 9.53 7.19
N SER A 114 9.16 10.29 6.89
CA SER A 114 8.24 9.96 5.80
C SER A 114 8.97 9.88 4.45
N ALA A 115 9.87 10.84 4.15
CA ALA A 115 10.67 10.82 2.93
C ALA A 115 11.58 9.59 2.86
N ASP A 116 12.23 9.21 3.97
CA ASP A 116 13.09 8.02 4.03
C ASP A 116 12.30 6.72 3.86
N MET A 117 11.11 6.63 4.44
CA MET A 117 10.21 5.49 4.28
C MET A 117 9.74 5.34 2.82
N ILE A 118 9.35 6.45 2.18
CA ILE A 118 8.98 6.47 0.76
C ILE A 118 10.17 6.03 -0.10
N ARG A 119 11.38 6.57 0.16
CA ARG A 119 12.61 6.19 -0.52
C ARG A 119 12.88 4.70 -0.46
N GLY A 120 12.82 4.11 0.75
CA GLY A 120 13.03 2.68 0.95
C GLY A 120 12.02 1.83 0.18
N THR A 121 10.75 2.28 0.15
CA THR A 121 9.68 1.58 -0.58
C THR A 121 9.86 1.69 -2.09
N LEU A 122 10.25 2.85 -2.63
CA LEU A 122 10.57 3.03 -4.04
C LEU A 122 11.74 2.17 -4.47
N ALA A 123 12.82 2.14 -3.69
CA ALA A 123 13.99 1.30 -3.97
C ALA A 123 13.65 -0.20 -3.95
N ARG A 124 12.73 -0.63 -3.08
CA ARG A 124 12.22 -2.00 -3.04
C ARG A 124 11.32 -2.28 -4.25
N SER A 125 10.44 -1.36 -4.60
CA SER A 125 9.51 -1.50 -5.73
C SER A 125 10.25 -1.66 -7.06
N ALA A 126 11.33 -0.92 -7.28
CA ALA A 126 12.18 -1.05 -8.47
C ALA A 126 12.80 -2.44 -8.65
N LYS A 127 12.92 -3.22 -7.57
CA LYS A 127 13.43 -4.60 -7.56
C LYS A 127 12.32 -5.65 -7.50
N ALA A 128 11.07 -5.23 -7.44
CA ALA A 128 9.94 -6.14 -7.35
C ALA A 128 9.71 -6.83 -8.69
N VAL A 129 9.58 -8.17 -8.66
CA VAL A 129 9.21 -8.96 -9.83
C VAL A 129 7.70 -9.12 -9.83
N LYS A 130 7.07 -8.91 -10.98
CA LYS A 130 5.63 -9.13 -11.16
C LYS A 130 5.32 -10.61 -10.86
N ARG A 131 4.49 -10.84 -9.85
CA ARG A 131 4.02 -12.18 -9.50
C ARG A 131 2.74 -12.47 -10.29
N SER A 132 2.72 -13.57 -11.02
CA SER A 132 1.47 -14.12 -11.52
C SER A 132 0.70 -14.73 -10.35
N LEU A 133 -0.55 -14.32 -10.18
CA LEU A 133 -1.45 -14.95 -9.22
C LEU A 133 -1.99 -16.23 -9.87
N GLU A 134 -1.47 -17.38 -9.45
CA GLU A 134 -2.06 -18.67 -9.80
C GLU A 134 -3.24 -18.94 -8.86
N GLN A 135 -4.44 -19.10 -9.41
CA GLN A 135 -5.55 -19.65 -8.67
C GLN A 135 -5.31 -21.16 -8.43
N LYS A 136 -5.06 -21.52 -7.18
CA LYS A 136 -4.99 -22.93 -6.77
C LYS A 136 -6.27 -23.30 -6.04
N SER A 137 -6.88 -24.41 -6.46
CA SER A 137 -7.92 -25.04 -5.65
C SER A 137 -7.27 -25.57 -4.37
N ILE A 138 -7.68 -25.04 -3.24
CA ILE A 138 -7.25 -25.51 -1.93
C ILE A 138 -8.33 -26.49 -1.43
N PRO A 139 -7.97 -27.76 -1.12
CA PRO A 139 -8.93 -28.68 -0.53
C PRO A 139 -9.43 -28.11 0.83
N ALA A 140 -10.73 -28.26 1.08
CA ALA A 140 -11.36 -27.78 2.31
C ALA A 140 -11.03 -28.71 3.50
N HIS A 141 -9.74 -28.95 3.74
CA HIS A 141 -9.27 -29.76 4.87
C HIS A 141 -8.38 -28.91 5.77
N VAL A 142 -8.72 -28.87 7.05
CA VAL A 142 -7.95 -28.19 8.08
C VAL A 142 -7.46 -29.22 9.08
N THR A 143 -6.16 -29.19 9.37
CA THR A 143 -5.56 -30.02 10.41
C THR A 143 -5.33 -29.17 11.65
N VAL A 144 -5.91 -29.58 12.78
CA VAL A 144 -5.68 -28.94 14.08
C VAL A 144 -4.63 -29.76 14.85
N ILE A 145 -3.51 -29.12 15.20
CA ILE A 145 -2.42 -29.74 15.96
C ILE A 145 -2.55 -29.29 17.42
N GLY A 146 -2.83 -30.23 18.31
CA GLY A 146 -2.98 -30.02 19.74
C GLY A 146 -4.39 -30.31 20.23
N GLY A 147 -4.50 -31.19 21.24
CA GLY A 147 -5.77 -31.62 21.88
C GLY A 147 -6.12 -30.84 23.15
N GLY A 148 -5.51 -29.67 23.36
CA GLY A 148 -5.91 -28.76 24.44
C GLY A 148 -7.23 -28.03 24.14
N ILE A 149 -7.75 -27.26 25.10
CA ILE A 149 -9.04 -26.59 25.01
C ILE A 149 -9.14 -25.70 23.73
N ALA A 150 -8.08 -24.99 23.40
CA ALA A 150 -8.04 -24.16 22.20
C ALA A 150 -8.10 -24.98 20.89
N GLY A 151 -7.44 -26.15 20.85
CA GLY A 151 -7.48 -27.02 19.68
C GLY A 151 -8.86 -27.68 19.51
N ILE A 152 -9.48 -28.14 20.59
CA ILE A 152 -10.83 -28.71 20.56
C ILE A 152 -11.85 -27.66 20.11
N GLU A 153 -11.80 -26.45 20.66
CA GLU A 153 -12.68 -25.35 20.28
C GLU A 153 -12.50 -24.94 18.81
N SER A 154 -11.24 -24.87 18.36
CA SER A 154 -10.95 -24.58 16.96
C SER A 154 -11.50 -25.64 16.00
N ALA A 155 -11.34 -26.94 16.36
CA ALA A 155 -11.86 -28.04 15.56
C ALA A 155 -13.38 -28.04 15.46
N LEU A 156 -14.07 -27.76 16.58
CA LEU A 156 -15.54 -27.65 16.61
C LEU A 156 -16.03 -26.50 15.76
N ASN A 157 -15.41 -25.32 15.88
CA ASN A 157 -15.78 -24.16 15.09
C ASN A 157 -15.52 -24.37 13.58
N LEU A 158 -14.42 -24.98 13.21
CA LEU A 158 -14.13 -25.33 11.81
C LEU A 158 -15.14 -26.35 11.26
N SER A 159 -15.49 -27.37 12.04
CA SER A 159 -16.53 -28.35 11.65
C SER A 159 -17.89 -27.67 11.45
N ASN A 160 -18.27 -26.71 12.29
CA ASN A 160 -19.51 -25.94 12.14
C ASN A 160 -19.49 -25.04 10.89
N LEU A 161 -18.32 -24.66 10.42
CA LEU A 161 -18.10 -23.89 9.17
C LEU A 161 -18.02 -24.79 7.93
N GLY A 162 -18.08 -26.12 8.10
CA GLY A 162 -18.08 -27.08 6.97
C GLY A 162 -16.70 -27.52 6.48
N TYR A 163 -15.65 -27.37 7.32
CA TYR A 163 -14.30 -27.85 7.04
C TYR A 163 -14.07 -29.25 7.59
#